data_1974597e27cec6b89a32f108e1529765
#
_entry.id   1974597e27cec6b89a32f108e1529765
#
_cell.length_a   1.000
_cell.length_b   1.000
_cell.length_c   1.000
_cell.angle_alpha   90.00
_cell.angle_beta   90.00
_cell.angle_gamma   90.00
#
_symmetry.space_group_name_H-M   'P 1'
#
loop_
_entity.id
_entity.type
_entity.pdbx_description
1 polymer ?
#
loop_
_entity_poly.entity_id
_entity_poly.type
_entity_poly.pdbx_seq_one_letter_code
_entity_poly.pdbx_strand_id
1 'polypeptide(L)'
;TLGLVFLAGLLQALLFAVVLPRVKGVTVALVTVGISSVFYIVIQSHEACPYTGADVGLQGVITPDIINAADHRMRFYYVALILLVAFFLLFKRFVNSPTGRVCVAIRENEKRALILGYNTFYFKTAALILASITAALAGSLHALFQPIVSPHTASMGFTIAALLMTLIGGVGTLSGALVGAAIYRLLEYGLKNIFGEQATFLLGVIYILIVLFLPYGIIGTWYLKSFQIRSGWKRLRGFLGKKQA
;
A
#
# COMPACT_ATOMS: atom_id res chain seq x y z
N THR A 1 -5.22 22.64 7.14
CA THR A 1 -4.91 21.67 6.05
C THR A 1 -4.89 20.23 6.53
N LEU A 2 -4.11 19.83 7.55
CA LEU A 2 -4.08 18.45 8.05
C LEU A 2 -5.44 17.93 8.50
N GLY A 3 -6.26 18.75 9.17
CA GLY A 3 -7.61 18.39 9.56
C GLY A 3 -8.52 18.07 8.37
N LEU A 4 -8.41 18.83 7.29
CA LEU A 4 -9.16 18.58 6.05
C LEU A 4 -8.74 17.27 5.38
N VAL A 5 -7.44 16.97 5.37
CA VAL A 5 -6.91 15.70 4.84
C VAL A 5 -7.44 14.51 5.64
N PHE A 6 -7.45 14.63 6.97
CA PHE A 6 -7.99 13.61 7.85
C PHE A 6 -9.51 13.41 7.62
N LEU A 7 -10.24 14.50 7.47
CA LEU A 7 -11.67 14.48 7.19
C LEU A 7 -11.97 13.85 5.81
N ALA A 8 -11.19 14.19 4.79
CA ALA A 8 -11.30 13.56 3.47
C ALA A 8 -11.02 12.06 3.52
N GLY A 9 -9.98 11.63 4.27
CA GLY A 9 -9.68 10.22 4.50
C GLY A 9 -10.81 9.48 5.22
N LEU A 10 -11.44 10.10 6.22
CA LEU A 10 -12.62 9.55 6.90
C LEU A 10 -13.82 9.44 5.98
N LEU A 11 -14.08 10.45 5.16
CA LEU A 11 -15.20 10.46 4.22
C LEU A 11 -15.04 9.36 3.17
N GLN A 12 -13.84 9.20 2.64
CA GLN A 12 -13.48 8.08 1.75
C GLN A 12 -13.66 6.73 2.47
N ALA A 13 -13.20 6.60 3.71
CA ALA A 13 -13.37 5.39 4.50
C ALA A 13 -14.84 5.02 4.69
N LEU A 14 -15.69 6.00 4.99
CA LEU A 14 -17.13 5.81 5.14
C LEU A 14 -17.77 5.35 3.83
N LEU A 15 -17.42 5.95 2.71
CA LEU A 15 -17.93 5.55 1.39
C LEU A 15 -17.58 4.09 1.10
N PHE A 16 -16.34 3.69 1.31
CA PHE A 16 -15.92 2.30 1.12
C PHE A 16 -16.50 1.35 2.18
N ALA A 17 -16.70 1.80 3.42
CA ALA A 17 -17.27 0.99 4.49
C ALA A 17 -18.73 0.62 4.23
N VAL A 18 -19.48 1.44 3.51
CA VAL A 18 -20.87 1.13 3.13
C VAL A 18 -20.93 -0.01 2.11
N VAL A 19 -19.98 -0.05 1.18
CA VAL A 19 -20.01 -0.94 0.01
C VAL A 19 -19.19 -2.21 0.22
N LEU A 20 -17.91 -2.07 0.59
CA LEU A 20 -16.93 -3.16 0.58
C LEU A 20 -17.24 -4.33 1.54
N PRO A 21 -17.69 -4.12 2.80
CA PRO A 21 -17.95 -5.24 3.69
C PRO A 21 -19.13 -6.10 3.26
N ARG A 22 -20.00 -5.57 2.39
CA ARG A 22 -21.21 -6.29 1.88
C ARG A 22 -20.90 -7.15 0.66
N VAL A 23 -19.78 -6.91 0.00
CA VAL A 23 -19.37 -7.59 -1.23
C VAL A 23 -18.29 -8.61 -0.93
N LYS A 24 -18.24 -9.73 -1.66
CA LYS A 24 -17.30 -10.83 -1.39
C LYS A 24 -16.50 -11.21 -2.65
N GLY A 25 -15.32 -11.75 -2.43
CA GLY A 25 -14.50 -12.33 -3.48
C GLY A 25 -14.03 -11.31 -4.52
N VAL A 26 -14.04 -11.69 -5.77
CA VAL A 26 -13.55 -10.89 -6.91
C VAL A 26 -14.38 -9.63 -7.12
N THR A 27 -15.66 -9.64 -6.74
CA THR A 27 -16.57 -8.49 -6.86
C THR A 27 -16.07 -7.28 -6.05
N VAL A 28 -15.37 -7.49 -4.93
CA VAL A 28 -14.75 -6.40 -4.16
C VAL A 28 -13.75 -5.64 -5.03
N ALA A 29 -12.89 -6.36 -5.75
CA ALA A 29 -11.90 -5.75 -6.64
C ALA A 29 -12.56 -4.97 -7.80
N LEU A 30 -13.60 -5.53 -8.41
CA LEU A 30 -14.33 -4.86 -9.49
C LEU A 30 -15.01 -3.57 -9.02
N VAL A 31 -15.66 -3.62 -7.85
CA VAL A 31 -16.35 -2.46 -7.28
C VAL A 31 -15.34 -1.36 -6.90
N THR A 32 -14.21 -1.71 -6.30
CA THR A 32 -13.17 -0.71 -5.93
C THR A 32 -12.55 -0.06 -7.15
N VAL A 33 -12.24 -0.84 -8.19
CA VAL A 33 -11.73 -0.30 -9.47
C VAL A 33 -12.80 0.57 -10.14
N GLY A 34 -14.07 0.15 -10.14
CA GLY A 34 -15.16 0.94 -10.69
C GLY A 34 -15.31 2.30 -10.00
N ILE A 35 -15.35 2.32 -8.66
CA ILE A 35 -15.42 3.56 -7.88
C ILE A 35 -14.20 4.46 -8.15
N SER A 36 -12.99 3.89 -8.18
CA SER A 36 -11.77 4.64 -8.49
C SER A 36 -11.81 5.24 -9.90
N SER A 37 -12.31 4.49 -10.90
CA SER A 37 -12.42 4.97 -12.27
C SER A 37 -13.46 6.08 -12.41
N VAL A 38 -14.60 5.99 -11.72
CA VAL A 38 -15.60 7.07 -11.69
C VAL A 38 -14.99 8.33 -11.08
N PHE A 39 -14.25 8.18 -9.96
CA PHE A 39 -13.60 9.33 -9.32
C PHE A 39 -12.57 9.98 -10.24
N TYR A 40 -11.79 9.19 -10.96
CA TYR A 40 -10.82 9.66 -11.94
C TYR A 40 -11.49 10.45 -13.08
N ILE A 41 -12.58 9.92 -13.66
CA ILE A 41 -13.34 10.57 -14.73
C ILE A 41 -13.97 11.90 -14.23
N VAL A 42 -14.52 11.90 -13.02
CA VAL A 42 -15.12 13.12 -12.43
C VAL A 42 -14.07 14.21 -12.23
N ILE A 43 -12.87 13.86 -11.76
CA ILE A 43 -11.77 14.82 -11.59
C ILE A 43 -11.32 15.43 -12.93
N GLN A 44 -11.33 14.64 -14.02
CA GLN A 44 -10.97 15.10 -15.37
C GLN A 44 -12.10 15.81 -16.11
N SER A 45 -13.33 15.77 -15.59
CA SER A 45 -14.46 16.38 -16.27
C SER A 45 -14.30 17.90 -16.41
N HIS A 46 -14.81 18.42 -17.51
CA HIS A 46 -14.77 19.86 -17.79
C HIS A 46 -15.51 20.69 -16.74
N GLU A 47 -16.55 20.14 -16.13
CA GLU A 47 -17.31 20.78 -15.06
C GLU A 47 -16.48 20.91 -13.75
N ALA A 48 -15.59 19.99 -13.48
CA ALA A 48 -14.68 20.05 -12.33
C ALA A 48 -13.42 20.91 -12.59
N CYS A 49 -13.20 21.35 -13.84
CA CYS A 49 -12.01 22.11 -14.25
C CYS A 49 -11.69 23.32 -13.35
N PRO A 50 -12.65 24.15 -12.89
CA PRO A 50 -12.37 25.28 -12.02
C PRO A 50 -11.75 24.89 -10.67
N TYR A 51 -11.99 23.66 -10.21
CA TYR A 51 -11.54 23.15 -8.89
C TYR A 51 -10.36 22.19 -8.98
N THR A 52 -10.23 21.46 -10.07
CA THR A 52 -9.23 20.37 -10.22
C THR A 52 -8.15 20.67 -11.23
N GLY A 53 -8.34 21.70 -12.08
CA GLY A 53 -7.45 21.99 -13.20
C GLY A 53 -7.57 20.99 -14.37
N ALA A 54 -8.56 20.10 -14.38
CA ALA A 54 -8.79 19.05 -15.36
C ALA A 54 -7.51 18.26 -15.70
N ASP A 55 -7.17 18.07 -16.97
CA ASP A 55 -5.99 17.30 -17.40
C ASP A 55 -4.65 17.91 -16.99
N VAL A 56 -4.58 19.23 -16.83
CA VAL A 56 -3.33 19.93 -16.44
C VAL A 56 -3.05 19.76 -14.96
N GLY A 57 -4.09 19.55 -14.15
CA GLY A 57 -3.99 19.45 -12.69
C GLY A 57 -3.85 20.81 -12.00
N LEU A 58 -3.86 20.75 -10.67
CA LEU A 58 -3.70 21.94 -9.82
C LEU A 58 -2.23 22.37 -9.79
N GLN A 59 -1.99 23.61 -10.25
CA GLN A 59 -0.67 24.24 -10.22
C GLN A 59 -0.60 25.23 -9.05
N GLY A 60 0.61 25.47 -8.54
CA GLY A 60 0.84 26.49 -7.51
C GLY A 60 0.31 26.12 -6.13
N VAL A 61 0.39 24.86 -5.74
CA VAL A 61 0.05 24.43 -4.38
C VAL A 61 0.94 25.19 -3.39
N ILE A 62 0.32 26.05 -2.57
CA ILE A 62 1.03 26.84 -1.55
C ILE A 62 1.53 25.86 -0.48
N THR A 63 2.84 25.64 -0.49
CA THR A 63 3.50 24.85 0.53
C THR A 63 3.96 25.75 1.68
N PRO A 64 3.77 25.36 2.95
CA PRO A 64 4.34 26.10 4.07
C PRO A 64 5.87 26.16 3.94
N ASP A 65 6.49 27.30 4.21
CA ASP A 65 7.94 27.54 4.06
C ASP A 65 8.80 26.53 4.85
N ILE A 66 8.25 25.99 5.94
CA ILE A 66 8.93 25.01 6.80
C ILE A 66 9.11 23.65 6.10
N ILE A 67 8.17 23.28 5.18
CA ILE A 67 8.07 21.94 4.55
C ILE A 67 8.22 22.05 3.02
N ASN A 68 8.67 23.20 2.51
CA ASN A 68 8.84 23.39 1.09
C ASN A 68 9.94 22.46 0.55
N ALA A 69 9.55 21.51 -0.29
CA ALA A 69 10.46 20.52 -0.87
C ALA A 69 11.46 21.15 -1.87
N ALA A 70 11.13 22.32 -2.43
CA ALA A 70 12.01 23.03 -3.36
C ALA A 70 13.21 23.66 -2.63
N ASP A 71 12.97 24.34 -1.48
CA ASP A 71 13.99 25.06 -0.74
C ASP A 71 14.68 24.21 0.33
N HIS A 72 13.96 23.29 0.93
CA HIS A 72 14.44 22.50 2.08
C HIS A 72 14.23 20.99 1.89
N ARG A 73 14.81 20.40 0.86
CA ARG A 73 14.70 18.96 0.54
C ARG A 73 15.01 18.04 1.72
N MET A 74 16.01 18.36 2.53
CA MET A 74 16.40 17.54 3.68
C MET A 74 15.34 17.56 4.78
N ARG A 75 14.72 18.70 5.05
CA ARG A 75 13.64 18.78 6.07
C ARG A 75 12.43 17.97 5.63
N PHE A 76 12.04 18.10 4.37
CA PHE A 76 10.94 17.31 3.80
C PHE A 76 11.21 15.81 3.90
N TYR A 77 12.44 15.39 3.58
CA TYR A 77 12.86 13.99 3.69
C TYR A 77 12.71 13.46 5.13
N TYR A 78 13.16 14.19 6.14
CA TYR A 78 13.02 13.78 7.54
C TYR A 78 11.56 13.72 8.00
N VAL A 79 10.72 14.66 7.57
CA VAL A 79 9.27 14.64 7.86
C VAL A 79 8.63 13.40 7.25
N ALA A 80 8.90 13.11 5.98
CA ALA A 80 8.39 11.93 5.31
C ALA A 80 8.88 10.63 5.98
N LEU A 81 10.15 10.58 6.38
CA LEU A 81 10.75 9.43 7.08
C LEU A 81 10.09 9.21 8.46
N ILE A 82 9.90 10.27 9.24
CA ILE A 82 9.24 10.20 10.55
C ILE A 82 7.81 9.68 10.39
N LEU A 83 7.06 10.21 9.42
CA LEU A 83 5.70 9.75 9.14
C LEU A 83 5.67 8.28 8.71
N LEU A 84 6.59 7.86 7.83
CA LEU A 84 6.71 6.47 7.40
C LEU A 84 6.96 5.54 8.60
N VAL A 85 7.91 5.90 9.49
CA VAL A 85 8.21 5.12 10.71
C VAL A 85 7.01 5.11 11.66
N ALA A 86 6.35 6.25 11.85
CA ALA A 86 5.16 6.36 12.70
C ALA A 86 4.03 5.44 12.19
N PHE A 87 3.73 5.47 10.88
CA PHE A 87 2.73 4.58 10.29
C PHE A 87 3.15 3.11 10.36
N PHE A 88 4.42 2.81 10.13
CA PHE A 88 4.91 1.44 10.27
C PHE A 88 4.70 0.90 11.69
N LEU A 89 5.02 1.69 12.70
CA LEU A 89 4.81 1.31 14.11
C LEU A 89 3.31 1.20 14.45
N LEU A 90 2.49 2.11 13.92
CA LEU A 90 1.04 2.09 14.09
C LEU A 90 0.43 0.81 13.50
N PHE A 91 0.78 0.47 12.26
CA PHE A 91 0.32 -0.76 11.62
C PHE A 91 0.83 -2.01 12.33
N LYS A 92 2.09 -2.02 12.76
CA LYS A 92 2.66 -3.12 13.54
C LYS A 92 1.91 -3.32 14.85
N ARG A 93 1.57 -2.23 15.54
CA ARG A 93 0.75 -2.27 16.76
C ARG A 93 -0.67 -2.75 16.46
N PHE A 94 -1.30 -2.27 15.38
CA PHE A 94 -2.63 -2.68 14.97
C PHE A 94 -2.69 -4.18 14.65
N VAL A 95 -1.78 -4.69 13.83
CA VAL A 95 -1.74 -6.12 13.44
C VAL A 95 -1.55 -7.04 14.64
N ASN A 96 -0.73 -6.61 15.62
CA ASN A 96 -0.48 -7.37 16.84
C ASN A 96 -1.59 -7.22 17.90
N SER A 97 -2.52 -6.30 17.72
CA SER A 97 -3.66 -6.09 18.62
C SER A 97 -4.69 -7.23 18.50
N PRO A 98 -5.58 -7.40 19.49
CA PRO A 98 -6.68 -8.35 19.39
C PRO A 98 -7.52 -8.15 18.13
N THR A 99 -7.84 -6.90 17.79
CA THR A 99 -8.57 -6.51 16.58
C THR A 99 -7.85 -6.96 15.30
N GLY A 100 -6.55 -6.71 15.22
CA GLY A 100 -5.73 -7.12 14.07
C GLY A 100 -5.67 -8.64 13.90
N ARG A 101 -5.57 -9.38 15.00
CA ARG A 101 -5.60 -10.86 14.95
C ARG A 101 -6.93 -11.41 14.43
N VAL A 102 -8.05 -10.80 14.81
CA VAL A 102 -9.36 -11.14 14.25
C VAL A 102 -9.44 -10.80 12.76
N CYS A 103 -8.88 -9.67 12.31
CA CYS A 103 -8.80 -9.33 10.88
C CYS A 103 -8.00 -10.38 10.09
N VAL A 104 -6.89 -10.90 10.64
CA VAL A 104 -6.13 -11.99 10.02
C VAL A 104 -6.95 -13.29 9.96
N ALA A 105 -7.66 -13.64 11.02
CA ALA A 105 -8.55 -14.81 11.04
C ALA A 105 -9.69 -14.70 10.00
N ILE A 106 -10.29 -13.51 9.85
CA ILE A 106 -11.30 -13.24 8.81
C ILE A 106 -10.71 -13.41 7.40
N ARG A 107 -9.48 -12.97 7.17
CA ARG A 107 -8.78 -13.13 5.88
C ARG A 107 -8.61 -14.61 5.53
N GLU A 108 -8.28 -15.45 6.51
CA GLU A 108 -8.08 -16.88 6.29
C GLU A 108 -9.41 -17.61 6.06
N ASN A 109 -10.41 -17.35 6.89
CA ASN A 109 -11.73 -17.95 6.74
C ASN A 109 -12.82 -17.11 7.41
N GLU A 110 -13.51 -16.29 6.61
CA GLU A 110 -14.58 -15.42 7.09
C GLU A 110 -15.76 -16.20 7.71
N LYS A 111 -16.15 -17.34 7.10
CA LYS A 111 -17.26 -18.15 7.64
C LYS A 111 -16.95 -18.69 9.03
N ARG A 112 -15.71 -19.13 9.26
CA ARG A 112 -15.28 -19.62 10.57
C ARG A 112 -15.29 -18.50 11.62
N ALA A 113 -14.87 -17.28 11.27
CA ALA A 113 -14.91 -16.14 12.17
C ALA A 113 -16.36 -15.78 12.56
N LEU A 114 -17.32 -15.85 11.62
CA LEU A 114 -18.74 -15.62 11.89
C LEU A 114 -19.32 -16.68 12.85
N ILE A 115 -18.98 -17.97 12.68
CA ILE A 115 -19.43 -19.05 13.57
C ILE A 115 -18.90 -18.84 15.00
N LEU A 116 -17.69 -18.29 15.14
CA LEU A 116 -17.11 -17.93 16.44
C LEU A 116 -17.74 -16.67 17.07
N GLY A 117 -18.75 -16.07 16.45
CA GLY A 117 -19.49 -14.91 16.95
C GLY A 117 -18.87 -13.55 16.64
N TYR A 118 -17.79 -13.48 15.82
CA TYR A 118 -17.20 -12.21 15.42
C TYR A 118 -18.01 -11.53 14.32
N ASN A 119 -18.40 -10.27 14.52
CA ASN A 119 -19.05 -9.49 13.48
C ASN A 119 -18.00 -8.95 12.49
N THR A 120 -17.85 -9.64 11.36
CA THR A 120 -16.81 -9.34 10.34
C THR A 120 -16.93 -7.94 9.76
N PHE A 121 -18.14 -7.35 9.76
CA PHE A 121 -18.38 -6.00 9.26
C PHE A 121 -17.54 -4.95 10.01
N TYR A 122 -17.59 -4.93 11.34
CA TYR A 122 -16.86 -3.94 12.15
C TYR A 122 -15.34 -4.07 11.99
N PHE A 123 -14.82 -5.28 11.94
CA PHE A 123 -13.39 -5.52 11.80
C PHE A 123 -12.86 -5.11 10.43
N LYS A 124 -13.62 -5.41 9.36
CA LYS A 124 -13.29 -4.96 8.00
C LYS A 124 -13.35 -3.43 7.90
N THR A 125 -14.38 -2.82 8.46
CA THR A 125 -14.53 -1.36 8.48
C THR A 125 -13.38 -0.68 9.24
N ALA A 126 -12.96 -1.21 10.39
CA ALA A 126 -11.83 -0.66 11.14
C ALA A 126 -10.52 -0.70 10.33
N ALA A 127 -10.27 -1.80 9.62
CA ALA A 127 -9.11 -1.91 8.74
C ALA A 127 -9.18 -0.92 7.56
N LEU A 128 -10.36 -0.72 6.97
CA LEU A 128 -10.59 0.25 5.89
C LEU A 128 -10.38 1.68 6.35
N ILE A 129 -10.88 2.06 7.52
CA ILE A 129 -10.68 3.40 8.09
C ILE A 129 -9.18 3.68 8.24
N LEU A 130 -8.43 2.74 8.81
CA LEU A 130 -7.00 2.89 8.99
C LEU A 130 -6.27 3.04 7.65
N ALA A 131 -6.61 2.22 6.66
CA ALA A 131 -6.04 2.28 5.32
C ALA A 131 -6.36 3.60 4.61
N SER A 132 -7.59 4.07 4.68
CA SER A 132 -8.02 5.33 4.03
C SER A 132 -7.35 6.57 4.63
N ILE A 133 -7.21 6.62 5.95
CA ILE A 133 -6.51 7.72 6.63
C ILE A 133 -5.04 7.75 6.21
N THR A 134 -4.38 6.59 6.17
CA THR A 134 -2.97 6.52 5.73
C THR A 134 -2.80 6.89 4.27
N ALA A 135 -3.72 6.47 3.41
CA ALA A 135 -3.72 6.86 1.99
C ALA A 135 -3.91 8.36 1.80
N ALA A 136 -4.84 8.99 2.53
CA ALA A 136 -5.06 10.43 2.48
C ALA A 136 -3.83 11.22 2.93
N LEU A 137 -3.17 10.79 4.00
CA LEU A 137 -1.93 11.43 4.48
C LEU A 137 -0.76 11.20 3.52
N ALA A 138 -0.64 10.02 2.92
CA ALA A 138 0.35 9.76 1.88
C ALA A 138 0.11 10.63 0.63
N GLY A 139 -1.16 10.79 0.22
CA GLY A 139 -1.55 11.67 -0.87
C GLY A 139 -1.23 13.12 -0.59
N SER A 140 -1.44 13.61 0.64
CA SER A 140 -1.07 14.98 1.02
C SER A 140 0.44 15.22 0.98
N LEU A 141 1.25 14.25 1.41
CA LEU A 141 2.71 14.33 1.29
C LEU A 141 3.15 14.35 -0.17
N HIS A 142 2.49 13.55 -1.02
CA HIS A 142 2.79 13.54 -2.45
C HIS A 142 2.46 14.89 -3.10
N ALA A 143 1.33 15.50 -2.73
CA ALA A 143 0.93 16.83 -3.21
C ALA A 143 1.88 17.95 -2.74
N LEU A 144 2.46 17.83 -1.55
CA LEU A 144 3.46 18.78 -1.05
C LEU A 144 4.84 18.61 -1.73
N PHE A 145 5.13 17.38 -2.21
CA PHE A 145 6.39 17.10 -2.90
C PHE A 145 6.38 17.53 -4.36
N GLN A 146 5.23 17.41 -5.04
CA GLN A 146 5.11 17.78 -6.45
C GLN A 146 4.48 19.15 -6.61
N PRO A 147 5.08 20.07 -7.39
CA PRO A 147 4.53 21.40 -7.61
C PRO A 147 3.21 21.39 -8.41
N ILE A 148 2.92 20.29 -9.09
CA ILE A 148 1.71 20.08 -9.88
C ILE A 148 1.04 18.79 -9.42
N VAL A 149 -0.19 18.89 -8.95
CA VAL A 149 -1.01 17.73 -8.58
C VAL A 149 -1.86 17.32 -9.79
N SER A 150 -1.34 16.40 -10.59
CA SER A 150 -2.02 15.89 -11.77
C SER A 150 -3.07 14.83 -11.41
N PRO A 151 -4.23 14.79 -12.08
CA PRO A 151 -5.22 13.71 -11.96
C PRO A 151 -4.66 12.31 -12.24
N HIS A 152 -3.56 12.24 -12.97
CA HIS A 152 -2.87 10.98 -13.27
C HIS A 152 -2.53 10.16 -12.02
N THR A 153 -2.36 10.79 -10.85
CA THR A 153 -2.16 10.11 -9.57
C THR A 153 -3.37 9.26 -9.14
N ALA A 154 -4.57 9.57 -9.63
CA ALA A 154 -5.78 8.78 -9.42
C ALA A 154 -6.01 7.73 -10.51
N SER A 155 -5.12 7.61 -11.50
CA SER A 155 -5.26 6.68 -12.61
C SER A 155 -5.12 5.22 -12.18
N MET A 156 -5.66 4.32 -12.99
CA MET A 156 -5.53 2.87 -12.82
C MET A 156 -4.06 2.42 -12.85
N GLY A 157 -3.22 3.08 -13.65
CA GLY A 157 -1.78 2.80 -13.72
C GLY A 157 -1.07 2.99 -12.38
N PHE A 158 -1.41 4.05 -11.63
CA PHE A 158 -0.87 4.28 -10.31
C PHE A 158 -1.32 3.21 -9.29
N THR A 159 -2.58 2.79 -9.39
CA THR A 159 -3.14 1.70 -8.56
C THR A 159 -2.42 0.38 -8.83
N ILE A 160 -2.19 0.05 -10.11
CA ILE A 160 -1.43 -1.16 -10.50
C ILE A 160 0.00 -1.10 -9.98
N ALA A 161 0.67 0.05 -10.08
CA ALA A 161 2.02 0.23 -9.54
C ALA A 161 2.07 -0.04 -8.02
N ALA A 162 1.11 0.48 -7.25
CA ALA A 162 1.00 0.24 -5.82
C ALA A 162 0.74 -1.26 -5.50
N LEU A 163 -0.11 -1.92 -6.28
CA LEU A 163 -0.34 -3.37 -6.19
C LEU A 163 0.96 -4.16 -6.43
N LEU A 164 1.70 -3.80 -7.47
CA LEU A 164 2.97 -4.46 -7.81
C LEU A 164 4.03 -4.28 -6.71
N MET A 165 4.12 -3.10 -6.09
CA MET A 165 4.98 -2.86 -4.94
C MET A 165 4.68 -3.84 -3.79
N THR A 166 3.40 -4.07 -3.50
CA THR A 166 2.99 -4.99 -2.44
C THR A 166 3.20 -6.46 -2.81
N LEU A 167 3.01 -6.83 -4.08
CA LEU A 167 3.27 -8.19 -4.58
C LEU A 167 4.75 -8.55 -4.54
N ILE A 168 5.63 -7.67 -5.01
CA ILE A 168 7.09 -7.86 -4.96
C ILE A 168 7.56 -8.06 -3.53
N GLY A 169 7.07 -7.23 -2.62
CA GLY A 169 7.45 -7.31 -1.22
C GLY A 169 6.99 -8.56 -0.51
N GLY A 170 5.80 -9.02 -0.86
CA GLY A 170 5.13 -10.18 -0.27
C GLY A 170 3.82 -9.81 0.41
N VAL A 171 2.72 -10.27 -0.18
CA VAL A 171 1.37 -10.04 0.33
C VAL A 171 1.23 -10.58 1.76
N GLY A 172 0.74 -9.72 2.65
CA GLY A 172 0.50 -10.11 4.05
C GLY A 172 1.68 -9.86 5.00
N THR A 173 2.78 -9.29 4.51
CA THR A 173 3.90 -8.86 5.36
C THR A 173 4.05 -7.34 5.36
N LEU A 174 4.05 -6.73 6.54
CA LEU A 174 4.14 -5.27 6.67
C LEU A 174 5.51 -4.74 6.18
N SER A 175 6.59 -5.44 6.52
CA SER A 175 7.94 -5.13 6.04
C SER A 175 8.08 -5.36 4.54
N GLY A 176 7.28 -6.30 3.97
CA GLY A 176 7.23 -6.57 2.55
C GLY A 176 6.84 -5.35 1.73
N ALA A 177 5.79 -4.66 2.15
CA ALA A 177 5.32 -3.47 1.44
C ALA A 177 6.42 -2.39 1.31
N LEU A 178 7.23 -2.17 2.36
CA LEU A 178 8.33 -1.20 2.34
C LEU A 178 9.46 -1.64 1.40
N VAL A 179 9.88 -2.88 1.51
CA VAL A 179 10.97 -3.43 0.67
C VAL A 179 10.52 -3.51 -0.78
N GLY A 180 9.28 -3.93 -1.04
CA GLY A 180 8.72 -3.98 -2.38
C GLY A 180 8.63 -2.61 -3.04
N ALA A 181 8.21 -1.58 -2.29
CA ALA A 181 8.19 -0.21 -2.79
C ALA A 181 9.60 0.31 -3.11
N ALA A 182 10.59 0.02 -2.27
CA ALA A 182 11.98 0.40 -2.51
C ALA A 182 12.53 -0.28 -3.78
N ILE A 183 12.33 -1.58 -3.92
CA ILE A 183 12.79 -2.35 -5.10
C ILE A 183 12.09 -1.87 -6.36
N TYR A 184 10.78 -1.64 -6.30
CA TYR A 184 10.02 -1.10 -7.43
C TYR A 184 10.61 0.21 -7.92
N ARG A 185 10.80 1.17 -7.01
CA ARG A 185 11.32 2.50 -7.36
C ARG A 185 12.76 2.45 -7.91
N LEU A 186 13.60 1.59 -7.35
CA LEU A 186 14.97 1.39 -7.86
C LEU A 186 14.96 0.79 -9.28
N LEU A 187 14.11 -0.21 -9.53
CA LEU A 187 13.96 -0.80 -10.87
C LEU A 187 13.39 0.22 -11.86
N GLU A 188 12.34 0.95 -11.49
CA GLU A 188 11.73 1.98 -12.33
C GLU A 188 12.75 3.06 -12.71
N TYR A 189 13.51 3.57 -11.73
CA TYR A 189 14.54 4.59 -11.96
C TYR A 189 15.67 4.08 -12.84
N GLY A 190 16.19 2.88 -12.54
CA GLY A 190 17.27 2.28 -13.33
C GLY A 190 16.87 2.01 -14.78
N LEU A 191 15.68 1.45 -15.00
CA LEU A 191 15.18 1.15 -16.34
C LEU A 191 14.87 2.42 -17.13
N LYS A 192 14.30 3.45 -16.51
CA LYS A 192 14.04 4.73 -17.17
C LYS A 192 15.31 5.42 -17.64
N ASN A 193 16.40 5.34 -16.86
CA ASN A 193 17.68 5.92 -17.24
C ASN A 193 18.36 5.21 -18.42
N ILE A 194 18.17 3.88 -18.54
CA ILE A 194 18.83 3.06 -19.57
C ILE A 194 17.98 2.98 -20.85
N PHE A 195 16.68 2.77 -20.72
CA PHE A 195 15.78 2.42 -21.83
C PHE A 195 14.73 3.52 -22.15
N GLY A 196 14.71 4.63 -21.44
CA GLY A 196 13.78 5.74 -21.69
C GLY A 196 12.31 5.30 -21.66
N GLU A 197 11.57 5.54 -22.72
CA GLU A 197 10.13 5.25 -22.81
C GLU A 197 9.79 3.74 -22.80
N GLN A 198 10.72 2.89 -23.26
CA GLN A 198 10.55 1.44 -23.27
C GLN A 198 10.64 0.81 -21.87
N ALA A 199 11.10 1.58 -20.87
CA ALA A 199 11.22 1.14 -19.48
C ALA A 199 9.91 0.57 -18.91
N THR A 200 8.76 1.13 -19.29
CA THR A 200 7.45 0.67 -18.81
C THR A 200 7.13 -0.74 -19.29
N PHE A 201 7.45 -1.06 -20.53
CA PHE A 201 7.28 -2.41 -21.08
C PHE A 201 8.20 -3.41 -20.38
N LEU A 202 9.48 -3.07 -20.24
CA LEU A 202 10.47 -3.91 -19.53
C LEU A 202 10.11 -4.13 -18.07
N LEU A 203 9.60 -3.10 -17.38
CA LEU A 203 9.04 -3.23 -16.05
C LEU A 203 7.93 -4.30 -16.02
N GLY A 204 6.99 -4.27 -16.95
CA GLY A 204 5.93 -5.28 -17.05
C GLY A 204 6.47 -6.70 -17.19
N VAL A 205 7.47 -6.91 -18.05
CA VAL A 205 8.12 -8.22 -18.24
C VAL A 205 8.82 -8.68 -16.95
N ILE A 206 9.58 -7.80 -16.32
CA ILE A 206 10.27 -8.11 -15.05
C ILE A 206 9.26 -8.49 -13.96
N TYR A 207 8.09 -7.84 -13.95
CA TYR A 207 7.03 -8.19 -12.99
C TYR A 207 6.47 -9.58 -13.21
N ILE A 208 6.19 -9.94 -14.44
CA ILE A 208 5.72 -11.29 -14.77
C ILE A 208 6.73 -12.33 -14.28
N LEU A 209 8.01 -12.08 -14.51
CA LEU A 209 9.09 -12.95 -14.03
C LEU A 209 9.13 -13.01 -12.49
N ILE A 210 9.06 -11.88 -11.79
CA ILE A 210 9.07 -11.87 -10.32
C ILE A 210 7.88 -12.65 -9.75
N VAL A 211 6.68 -12.44 -10.28
CA VAL A 211 5.47 -13.15 -9.80
C VAL A 211 5.55 -14.64 -10.08
N LEU A 212 6.12 -15.04 -11.21
CA LEU A 212 6.26 -16.45 -11.62
C LEU A 212 7.28 -17.19 -10.73
N PHE A 213 8.40 -16.55 -10.41
CA PHE A 213 9.46 -17.17 -9.60
C PHE A 213 9.30 -16.97 -8.08
N LEU A 214 8.60 -15.92 -7.64
CA LEU A 214 8.44 -15.54 -6.24
C LEU A 214 6.96 -15.34 -5.86
N PRO A 215 6.13 -16.40 -5.89
CA PRO A 215 4.68 -16.28 -5.67
C PRO A 215 4.32 -15.73 -4.28
N TYR A 216 5.21 -15.83 -3.30
CA TYR A 216 5.05 -15.28 -1.95
C TYR A 216 5.74 -13.92 -1.75
N GLY A 217 6.30 -13.34 -2.83
CA GLY A 217 7.14 -12.15 -2.77
C GLY A 217 8.51 -12.41 -2.12
N ILE A 218 9.36 -11.38 -2.12
CA ILE A 218 10.75 -11.51 -1.65
C ILE A 218 10.80 -11.84 -0.16
N ILE A 219 10.09 -11.07 0.66
CA ILE A 219 10.08 -11.27 2.12
C ILE A 219 9.30 -12.51 2.51
N GLY A 220 8.17 -12.82 1.85
CA GLY A 220 7.42 -14.05 2.11
C GLY A 220 8.26 -15.31 1.85
N THR A 221 8.98 -15.32 0.72
CA THR A 221 9.90 -16.42 0.38
C THR A 221 11.07 -16.52 1.36
N TRP A 222 11.60 -15.36 1.82
CA TRP A 222 12.64 -15.35 2.85
C TRP A 222 12.15 -15.93 4.18
N TYR A 223 10.96 -15.59 4.62
CA TYR A 223 10.37 -16.15 5.84
C TYR A 223 10.18 -17.66 5.74
N LEU A 224 9.66 -18.17 4.62
CA LEU A 224 9.48 -19.61 4.39
C LEU A 224 10.81 -20.36 4.38
N LYS A 225 11.80 -19.85 3.65
CA LYS A 225 13.15 -20.46 3.62
C LYS A 225 13.85 -20.40 4.99
N SER A 226 13.75 -19.28 5.69
CA SER A 226 14.37 -19.14 7.02
C SER A 226 13.76 -20.10 8.04
N PHE A 227 12.46 -20.36 7.96
CA PHE A 227 11.79 -21.34 8.80
C PHE A 227 12.24 -22.76 8.49
N GLN A 228 12.38 -23.12 7.21
CA GLN A 228 12.87 -24.43 6.79
C GLN A 228 14.34 -24.67 7.20
N ILE A 229 15.19 -23.66 7.02
CA ILE A 229 16.60 -23.72 7.44
C ILE A 229 16.70 -23.87 8.97
N ARG A 230 15.91 -23.11 9.73
CA ARG A 230 15.89 -23.15 11.20
C ARG A 230 15.40 -24.51 11.72
N SER A 231 14.41 -25.12 11.07
CA SER A 231 13.91 -26.45 11.42
C SER A 231 14.89 -27.55 11.05
N GLY A 232 15.58 -27.43 9.92
CA GLY A 232 16.67 -28.32 9.50
C GLY A 232 17.85 -28.28 10.48
N TRP A 233 18.29 -27.09 10.90
CA TRP A 233 19.35 -26.92 11.91
C TRP A 233 18.99 -27.49 13.29
N LYS A 234 17.73 -27.34 13.71
CA LYS A 234 17.25 -27.95 14.96
C LYS A 234 17.27 -29.47 14.89
N ARG A 235 16.91 -30.07 13.75
CA ARG A 235 17.02 -31.52 13.54
C ARG A 235 18.48 -32.01 13.56
N LEU A 236 19.38 -31.30 12.86
CA LEU A 236 20.80 -31.62 12.85
C LEU A 236 21.45 -31.51 14.25
N ARG A 237 21.14 -30.46 15.02
CA ARG A 237 21.59 -30.36 16.43
C ARG A 237 21.04 -31.48 17.31
N GLY A 238 19.81 -31.93 17.09
CA GLY A 238 19.22 -33.06 17.82
C GLY A 238 19.88 -34.39 17.50
N PHE A 239 20.36 -34.58 16.26
CA PHE A 239 21.13 -35.76 15.86
C PHE A 239 22.54 -35.75 16.44
N LEU A 240 23.22 -34.63 16.50
CA LEU A 240 24.56 -34.48 17.05
C LEU A 240 24.58 -34.59 18.58
N GLY A 241 23.54 -34.12 19.28
CA GLY A 241 23.41 -34.23 20.73
C GLY A 241 23.10 -35.66 21.24
N LYS A 242 22.53 -36.52 20.38
CA LYS A 242 22.25 -37.92 20.73
C LYS A 242 23.45 -38.89 20.55
N LYS A 243 24.57 -38.42 19.99
CA LYS A 243 25.80 -39.21 19.82
C LYS A 243 26.81 -39.07 20.99
N GLN A 244 26.48 -38.28 22.00
CA GLN A 244 27.34 -38.03 23.17
C GLN A 244 26.72 -38.50 24.49
N ALA A 245 25.65 -39.28 24.44
CA ALA A 245 25.09 -40.01 25.60
C ALA A 245 25.14 -41.57 25.30
#